data_67ebc9ede5110f8cae890dff5842b63a
#
_entry.id   67ebc9ede5110f8cae890dff5842b63a
#
_cell.length_a   1.000
_cell.length_b   1.000
_cell.length_c   1.000
_cell.angle_alpha   90.00
_cell.angle_beta   90.00
_cell.angle_gamma   90.00
#
_symmetry.space_group_name_H-M   'P 1'
#
loop_
_entity.id
_entity.type
_entity.pdbx_description
1 polymer ?
#
loop_
_entity_poly.entity_id
_entity_poly.type
_entity_poly.pdbx_seq_one_letter_code
_entity_poly.pdbx_strand_id
1 'polypeptide(L)'
;MKRLIYFTLGHNLNYIKLAELCIKSLYKQGYDGDFLFITDIENEILNQINFVNKPYFLNINESNLMESSANKLKVYLFDKINNYDKIIFSDLDVLWTSNPGLIFDIINEDKFYMSNENSLMSEEWWGGRILTENEKFNVVENNIKGLNAGIFAFNKNMISHLEQVDIFLNNNIHLSNICLEQPFLNVYLYRNNLYNTELNDLVTHNGYNISKFDGVVTHFAGGPGNFNTKYDKMINFYNKNF
;
A
#
# COMPACT_ATOMS: atom_id res chain seq x y z
N MET A 1 -9.61 2.06 -20.52
CA MET A 1 -8.82 1.42 -19.45
C MET A 1 -9.43 1.81 -18.11
N LYS A 2 -9.94 0.83 -17.33
CA LYS A 2 -10.50 1.11 -16.00
C LYS A 2 -9.41 1.09 -14.95
N ARG A 3 -9.44 2.05 -14.03
CA ARG A 3 -8.46 2.29 -12.98
C ARG A 3 -9.12 2.19 -11.61
N LEU A 4 -8.45 1.54 -10.68
CA LEU A 4 -8.90 1.40 -9.30
C LEU A 4 -7.78 1.82 -8.35
N ILE A 5 -8.12 2.59 -7.33
CA ILE A 5 -7.29 2.75 -6.14
C ILE A 5 -8.03 2.10 -4.98
N TYR A 6 -7.35 1.21 -4.25
CA TYR A 6 -7.96 0.58 -3.09
C TYR A 6 -7.15 0.79 -1.81
N PHE A 7 -7.85 0.72 -0.70
CA PHE A 7 -7.37 1.00 0.65
C PHE A 7 -7.82 -0.09 1.60
N THR A 8 -7.08 -0.27 2.69
CA THR A 8 -7.57 -1.00 3.86
C THR A 8 -7.83 0.00 4.98
N LEU A 9 -8.96 -0.12 5.64
CA LEU A 9 -9.33 0.71 6.77
C LEU A 9 -10.25 -0.07 7.70
N GLY A 10 -9.77 -0.42 8.88
CA GLY A 10 -10.58 -1.12 9.86
C GLY A 10 -10.27 -0.72 11.29
N HIS A 11 -11.14 -1.14 12.18
CA HIS A 11 -11.02 -1.19 13.63
C HIS A 11 -10.76 0.14 14.37
N ASN A 12 -10.05 1.11 13.79
CA ASN A 12 -9.74 2.37 14.45
C ASN A 12 -10.30 3.57 13.68
N LEU A 13 -11.43 4.11 14.16
CA LEU A 13 -12.11 5.25 13.54
C LEU A 13 -11.24 6.50 13.34
N ASN A 14 -10.17 6.64 14.11
CA ASN A 14 -9.24 7.75 13.90
C ASN A 14 -8.59 7.72 12.52
N TYR A 15 -8.37 6.53 11.95
CA TYR A 15 -7.77 6.41 10.61
C TYR A 15 -8.66 6.96 9.48
N ILE A 16 -9.97 7.15 9.73
CA ILE A 16 -10.87 7.82 8.78
C ILE A 16 -10.38 9.24 8.46
N LYS A 17 -9.78 9.94 9.43
CA LYS A 17 -9.19 11.26 9.20
C LYS A 17 -7.99 11.24 8.25
N LEU A 18 -7.18 10.18 8.31
CA LEU A 18 -6.09 9.98 7.33
C LEU A 18 -6.66 9.66 5.95
N ALA A 19 -7.67 8.78 5.89
CA ALA A 19 -8.37 8.44 4.65
C ALA A 19 -8.98 9.70 4.01
N GLU A 20 -9.62 10.57 4.79
CA GLU A 20 -10.17 11.83 4.29
C GLU A 20 -9.10 12.73 3.65
N LEU A 21 -7.93 12.88 4.29
CA LEU A 21 -6.82 13.66 3.74
C LEU A 21 -6.25 13.03 2.47
N CYS A 22 -6.08 11.70 2.47
CA CYS A 22 -5.62 10.95 1.30
C CYS A 22 -6.57 11.14 0.12
N ILE A 23 -7.87 10.93 0.32
CA ILE A 23 -8.90 11.11 -0.72
C ILE A 23 -8.97 12.56 -1.21
N LYS A 24 -8.93 13.55 -0.31
CA LYS A 24 -8.89 14.96 -0.68
C LYS A 24 -7.68 15.29 -1.56
N SER A 25 -6.51 14.72 -1.24
CA SER A 25 -5.32 14.91 -2.06
C SER A 25 -5.47 14.30 -3.45
N LEU A 26 -6.06 13.09 -3.56
CA LEU A 26 -6.37 12.45 -4.84
C LEU A 26 -7.29 13.31 -5.71
N TYR A 27 -8.38 13.82 -5.14
CA TYR A 27 -9.29 14.69 -5.88
C TYR A 27 -8.62 16.00 -6.34
N LYS A 28 -7.76 16.58 -5.51
CA LYS A 28 -6.99 17.78 -5.89
C LYS A 28 -6.04 17.52 -7.07
N GLN A 29 -5.54 16.28 -7.19
CA GLN A 29 -4.69 15.87 -8.31
C GLN A 29 -5.47 15.32 -9.51
N GLY A 30 -6.80 15.51 -9.50
CA GLY A 30 -7.68 15.19 -10.64
C GLY A 30 -8.00 13.71 -10.79
N TYR A 31 -7.88 12.89 -9.74
CA TYR A 31 -8.32 11.51 -9.80
C TYR A 31 -9.84 11.43 -9.77
N ASP A 32 -10.42 10.83 -10.81
CA ASP A 32 -11.86 10.65 -11.03
C ASP A 32 -12.27 9.15 -11.16
N GLY A 33 -11.30 8.23 -10.94
CA GLY A 33 -11.53 6.80 -11.02
C GLY A 33 -12.26 6.23 -9.82
N ASP A 34 -12.39 4.92 -9.80
CA ASP A 34 -13.09 4.19 -8.75
C ASP A 34 -12.22 3.99 -7.49
N PHE A 35 -12.87 4.00 -6.33
CA PHE A 35 -12.29 3.63 -5.06
C PHE A 35 -12.90 2.34 -4.51
N LEU A 36 -12.08 1.52 -3.85
CA LEU A 36 -12.51 0.38 -3.06
C LEU A 36 -11.90 0.48 -1.65
N PHE A 37 -12.74 0.30 -0.64
CA PHE A 37 -12.31 0.10 0.75
C PHE A 37 -12.51 -1.35 1.15
N ILE A 38 -11.45 -1.98 1.65
CA ILE A 38 -11.53 -3.26 2.35
C ILE A 38 -11.65 -2.90 3.83
N THR A 39 -12.83 -3.16 4.43
CA THR A 39 -13.18 -2.57 5.73
C THR A 39 -14.34 -3.30 6.41
N ASP A 40 -14.47 -3.13 7.71
CA ASP A 40 -15.62 -3.51 8.53
C ASP A 40 -16.47 -2.29 9.00
N ILE A 41 -16.09 -1.05 8.62
CA ILE A 41 -16.67 0.21 9.07
C ILE A 41 -17.20 1.09 7.92
N GLU A 42 -17.91 0.48 6.95
CA GLU A 42 -18.44 1.18 5.76
C GLU A 42 -19.27 2.42 6.11
N ASN A 43 -20.19 2.29 7.08
CA ASN A 43 -21.10 3.39 7.43
C ASN A 43 -20.37 4.59 8.01
N GLU A 44 -19.35 4.37 8.82
CA GLU A 44 -18.52 5.40 9.42
C GLU A 44 -17.71 6.16 8.36
N ILE A 45 -17.19 5.44 7.36
CA ILE A 45 -16.48 6.03 6.22
C ILE A 45 -17.43 6.92 5.42
N LEU A 46 -18.62 6.41 5.06
CA LEU A 46 -19.61 7.17 4.27
C LEU A 46 -20.14 8.40 5.02
N ASN A 47 -20.21 8.36 6.35
CA ASN A 47 -20.67 9.48 7.15
C ASN A 47 -19.62 10.60 7.33
N GLN A 48 -18.33 10.29 7.16
CA GLN A 48 -17.24 11.23 7.45
C GLN A 48 -16.52 11.73 6.20
N ILE A 49 -16.48 10.94 5.13
CA ILE A 49 -15.77 11.31 3.90
C ILE A 49 -16.77 11.68 2.80
N ASN A 50 -16.61 12.88 2.24
CA ASN A 50 -17.39 13.30 1.08
C ASN A 50 -16.77 12.75 -0.21
N PHE A 51 -17.40 11.74 -0.79
CA PHE A 51 -16.99 11.16 -2.07
C PHE A 51 -17.72 11.85 -3.24
N VAL A 52 -16.99 12.11 -4.32
CA VAL A 52 -17.57 12.57 -5.60
C VAL A 52 -18.38 11.43 -6.22
N ASN A 53 -17.82 10.23 -6.27
CA ASN A 53 -18.51 9.01 -6.68
C ASN A 53 -18.56 8.04 -5.50
N LYS A 54 -19.69 7.33 -5.34
CA LYS A 54 -19.81 6.34 -4.25
C LYS A 54 -18.71 5.27 -4.40
N PRO A 55 -17.86 5.05 -3.38
CA PRO A 55 -16.84 4.02 -3.41
C PRO A 55 -17.47 2.61 -3.32
N TYR A 56 -16.70 1.61 -3.69
CA TYR A 56 -17.02 0.21 -3.41
C TYR A 56 -16.50 -0.18 -2.03
N PHE A 57 -17.14 -1.19 -1.45
CA PHE A 57 -16.74 -1.76 -0.18
C PHE A 57 -16.62 -3.29 -0.32
N LEU A 58 -15.53 -3.83 0.22
CA LEU A 58 -15.33 -5.25 0.47
C LEU A 58 -15.33 -5.42 1.99
N ASN A 59 -16.40 -6.03 2.51
CA ASN A 59 -16.59 -6.18 3.95
C ASN A 59 -15.79 -7.39 4.44
N ILE A 60 -14.78 -7.15 5.26
CA ILE A 60 -13.96 -8.18 5.90
C ILE A 60 -13.91 -7.87 7.38
N ASN A 61 -14.42 -8.80 8.21
CA ASN A 61 -14.33 -8.66 9.64
C ASN A 61 -12.87 -8.68 10.10
N GLU A 62 -12.50 -7.70 10.89
CA GLU A 62 -11.15 -7.53 11.42
C GLU A 62 -11.17 -7.67 12.93
N SER A 63 -10.26 -8.47 13.48
CA SER A 63 -10.14 -8.65 14.92
C SER A 63 -9.11 -7.70 15.55
N ASN A 64 -8.17 -7.20 14.75
CA ASN A 64 -7.12 -6.29 15.23
C ASN A 64 -6.45 -5.51 14.08
N LEU A 65 -5.66 -4.50 14.45
CA LEU A 65 -4.97 -3.61 13.50
C LEU A 65 -3.97 -4.35 12.58
N MET A 66 -3.36 -5.43 13.05
CA MET A 66 -2.42 -6.20 12.23
C MET A 66 -3.13 -6.98 11.13
N GLU A 67 -4.30 -7.54 11.42
CA GLU A 67 -5.15 -8.18 10.40
C GLU A 67 -5.65 -7.16 9.37
N SER A 68 -5.98 -5.95 9.82
CA SER A 68 -6.36 -4.85 8.94
C SER A 68 -5.27 -4.57 7.89
N SER A 69 -4.00 -4.53 8.29
CA SER A 69 -2.92 -4.30 7.33
C SER A 69 -2.76 -5.43 6.32
N ALA A 70 -2.91 -6.70 6.74
CA ALA A 70 -2.82 -7.87 5.86
C ALA A 70 -4.00 -7.97 4.88
N ASN A 71 -5.13 -7.34 5.18
CA ASN A 71 -6.31 -7.38 4.32
C ASN A 71 -6.08 -6.73 2.94
N LYS A 72 -5.03 -5.92 2.77
CA LYS A 72 -4.63 -5.42 1.43
C LYS A 72 -4.40 -6.54 0.42
N LEU A 73 -3.97 -7.71 0.88
CA LEU A 73 -3.78 -8.88 0.03
C LEU A 73 -5.10 -9.44 -0.51
N LYS A 74 -6.22 -9.24 0.22
CA LYS A 74 -7.53 -9.87 -0.05
C LYS A 74 -8.36 -9.15 -1.12
N VAL A 75 -7.80 -8.21 -1.87
CA VAL A 75 -8.51 -7.52 -2.95
C VAL A 75 -9.04 -8.49 -4.03
N TYR A 76 -8.44 -9.68 -4.15
CA TYR A 76 -8.91 -10.75 -5.04
C TYR A 76 -10.33 -11.25 -4.72
N LEU A 77 -10.83 -11.00 -3.49
CA LEU A 77 -12.20 -11.34 -3.07
C LEU A 77 -13.25 -10.33 -3.58
N PHE A 78 -12.82 -9.18 -4.12
CA PHE A 78 -13.75 -8.22 -4.68
C PHE A 78 -14.29 -8.71 -6.03
N ASP A 79 -15.59 -8.98 -6.11
CA ASP A 79 -16.27 -9.60 -7.25
C ASP A 79 -16.05 -8.87 -8.59
N LYS A 80 -15.84 -7.54 -8.54
CA LYS A 80 -15.63 -6.70 -9.71
C LYS A 80 -14.17 -6.44 -10.04
N ILE A 81 -13.23 -7.03 -9.32
CA ILE A 81 -11.79 -6.71 -9.46
C ILE A 81 -11.30 -6.91 -10.90
N ASN A 82 -11.78 -7.94 -11.58
CA ASN A 82 -11.40 -8.27 -12.95
C ASN A 82 -11.90 -7.25 -14.01
N ASN A 83 -12.75 -6.31 -13.61
CA ASN A 83 -13.19 -5.22 -14.49
C ASN A 83 -12.16 -4.10 -14.61
N TYR A 84 -11.12 -4.10 -13.77
CA TYR A 84 -10.08 -3.07 -13.73
C TYR A 84 -8.81 -3.56 -14.41
N ASP A 85 -8.28 -2.73 -15.32
CA ASP A 85 -7.07 -3.07 -16.07
C ASP A 85 -5.80 -2.79 -15.24
N LYS A 86 -5.84 -1.70 -14.43
CA LYS A 86 -4.73 -1.24 -13.61
C LYS A 86 -5.23 -0.87 -12.21
N ILE A 87 -4.49 -1.30 -11.20
CA ILE A 87 -4.90 -1.24 -9.81
C ILE A 87 -3.74 -0.70 -8.98
N ILE A 88 -4.04 0.20 -8.05
CA ILE A 88 -3.09 0.72 -7.05
C ILE A 88 -3.62 0.41 -5.67
N PHE A 89 -2.80 -0.19 -4.82
CA PHE A 89 -2.98 -0.16 -3.38
C PHE A 89 -2.32 1.09 -2.81
N SER A 90 -2.98 1.74 -1.88
CA SER A 90 -2.43 2.86 -1.12
C SER A 90 -2.76 2.72 0.36
N ASP A 91 -1.74 2.82 1.22
CA ASP A 91 -1.99 3.07 2.64
C ASP A 91 -2.68 4.43 2.82
N LEU A 92 -3.30 4.64 3.97
CA LEU A 92 -4.05 5.86 4.28
C LEU A 92 -3.16 7.02 4.75
N ASP A 93 -1.96 6.72 5.21
CA ASP A 93 -0.96 7.71 5.60
C ASP A 93 -0.13 8.23 4.42
N VAL A 94 -0.82 8.47 3.32
CA VAL A 94 -0.30 8.90 2.03
C VAL A 94 -0.96 10.20 1.58
N LEU A 95 -0.17 11.12 1.04
CA LEU A 95 -0.69 12.28 0.32
C LEU A 95 -0.24 12.24 -1.14
N TRP A 96 -1.20 12.36 -2.03
CA TRP A 96 -0.98 12.41 -3.48
C TRP A 96 -0.62 13.83 -3.88
N THR A 97 0.60 14.01 -4.34
CA THR A 97 1.23 15.30 -4.58
C THR A 97 1.28 15.68 -6.05
N SER A 98 0.96 14.72 -6.92
CA SER A 98 0.81 14.93 -8.35
C SER A 98 -0.23 13.95 -8.92
N ASN A 99 -0.46 14.01 -10.23
CA ASN A 99 -1.47 13.21 -10.93
C ASN A 99 -1.22 11.70 -10.77
N PRO A 100 -2.16 10.95 -10.16
CA PRO A 100 -2.06 9.49 -10.02
C PRO A 100 -1.92 8.75 -11.36
N GLY A 101 -2.32 9.39 -12.45
CA GLY A 101 -2.13 8.89 -13.80
C GLY A 101 -0.70 8.45 -14.09
N LEU A 102 0.28 9.16 -13.55
CA LEU A 102 1.70 8.85 -13.74
C LEU A 102 2.08 7.46 -13.20
N ILE A 103 1.48 7.02 -12.08
CA ILE A 103 1.67 5.65 -11.59
C ILE A 103 0.92 4.65 -12.47
N PHE A 104 -0.30 4.95 -12.86
CA PHE A 104 -1.04 4.06 -13.77
C PHE A 104 -0.31 3.88 -15.12
N ASP A 105 0.36 4.91 -15.60
CA ASP A 105 0.99 4.88 -16.94
C ASP A 105 2.23 3.97 -16.99
N ILE A 106 2.98 3.82 -15.89
CA ILE A 106 4.12 2.91 -15.83
C ILE A 106 3.72 1.42 -15.75
N ILE A 107 2.48 1.08 -15.39
CA ILE A 107 2.03 -0.33 -15.28
C ILE A 107 1.88 -0.90 -16.70
N ASN A 108 2.90 -1.57 -17.21
CA ASN A 108 2.97 -2.11 -18.57
C ASN A 108 3.40 -3.59 -18.62
N GLU A 109 3.84 -4.17 -17.50
CA GLU A 109 4.25 -5.57 -17.37
C GLU A 109 3.40 -6.30 -16.33
N ASP A 110 3.42 -7.64 -16.39
CA ASP A 110 2.82 -8.52 -15.38
C ASP A 110 3.72 -8.62 -14.15
N LYS A 111 3.84 -7.50 -13.44
CA LYS A 111 4.64 -7.33 -12.21
C LYS A 111 3.94 -6.43 -11.22
N PHE A 112 4.36 -6.52 -9.96
CA PHE A 112 4.07 -5.52 -8.94
C PHE A 112 5.09 -4.40 -9.01
N TYR A 113 4.62 -3.19 -9.21
CA TYR A 113 5.42 -1.98 -9.16
C TYR A 113 5.45 -1.51 -7.70
N MET A 114 6.66 -1.43 -7.15
CA MET A 114 6.88 -1.11 -5.74
C MET A 114 8.06 -0.15 -5.60
N SER A 115 8.20 0.45 -4.45
CA SER A 115 9.39 1.24 -4.11
C SER A 115 10.27 0.47 -3.13
N ASN A 116 11.57 0.72 -3.21
CA ASN A 116 12.55 0.11 -2.32
C ASN A 116 12.55 0.77 -0.94
N GLU A 117 12.81 -0.04 0.06
CA GLU A 117 13.27 0.42 1.36
C GLU A 117 14.78 0.68 1.36
N ASN A 118 15.29 1.40 2.37
CA ASN A 118 16.73 1.65 2.46
C ASN A 118 17.52 0.40 2.90
N SER A 119 16.86 -0.56 3.52
CA SER A 119 17.42 -1.78 4.08
C SER A 119 17.40 -2.95 3.11
N LEU A 120 18.28 -3.94 3.36
CA LEU A 120 18.30 -5.17 2.56
C LEU A 120 17.09 -6.06 2.88
N MET A 121 16.60 -6.80 1.88
CA MET A 121 15.52 -7.77 2.06
C MET A 121 15.89 -8.89 3.04
N SER A 122 17.17 -9.16 3.24
CA SER A 122 17.66 -10.13 4.24
C SER A 122 17.55 -9.66 5.70
N GLU A 123 17.23 -8.38 5.95
CA GLU A 123 16.96 -7.90 7.30
C GLU A 123 15.62 -8.43 7.82
N GLU A 124 15.51 -8.56 9.14
CA GLU A 124 14.38 -9.22 9.82
C GLU A 124 13.00 -8.69 9.39
N TRP A 125 12.89 -7.37 9.24
CA TRP A 125 11.62 -6.69 8.93
C TRP A 125 11.14 -6.88 7.50
N TRP A 126 12.05 -7.19 6.57
CA TRP A 126 11.77 -7.21 5.15
C TRP A 126 11.66 -8.61 4.54
N GLY A 127 12.16 -9.63 5.22
CA GLY A 127 12.10 -11.01 4.72
C GLY A 127 13.07 -11.96 5.44
N GLY A 128 13.98 -11.44 6.28
CA GLY A 128 15.07 -12.21 6.85
C GLY A 128 14.69 -13.42 7.72
N ARG A 129 13.45 -13.45 8.25
CA ARG A 129 12.93 -14.63 8.96
C ARG A 129 12.42 -15.74 8.03
N ILE A 130 12.16 -15.41 6.75
CA ILE A 130 11.51 -16.28 5.78
C ILE A 130 12.51 -16.80 4.75
N LEU A 131 13.51 -15.99 4.42
CA LEU A 131 14.56 -16.34 3.48
C LEU A 131 15.46 -17.47 4.03
N THR A 132 15.82 -18.43 3.19
CA THR A 132 16.88 -19.40 3.48
C THR A 132 18.25 -18.72 3.53
N GLU A 133 19.27 -19.38 4.12
CA GLU A 133 20.62 -18.80 4.19
C GLU A 133 21.22 -18.54 2.80
N ASN A 134 20.95 -19.40 1.81
CA ASN A 134 21.40 -19.20 0.44
C ASN A 134 20.72 -17.98 -0.21
N GLU A 135 19.42 -17.77 0.04
CA GLU A 135 18.70 -16.58 -0.44
C GLU A 135 19.22 -15.31 0.23
N LYS A 136 19.49 -15.33 1.53
CA LYS A 136 20.10 -14.20 2.26
C LYS A 136 21.46 -13.84 1.66
N PHE A 137 22.28 -14.83 1.41
CA PHE A 137 23.59 -14.61 0.76
C PHE A 137 23.41 -13.94 -0.60
N ASN A 138 22.50 -14.44 -1.46
CA ASN A 138 22.20 -13.83 -2.76
C ASN A 138 21.66 -12.42 -2.64
N VAL A 139 20.80 -12.14 -1.65
CA VAL A 139 20.26 -10.79 -1.37
C VAL A 139 21.38 -9.81 -1.01
N VAL A 140 22.35 -10.24 -0.19
CA VAL A 140 23.50 -9.41 0.21
C VAL A 140 24.43 -9.15 -0.97
N GLU A 141 24.84 -10.19 -1.69
CA GLU A 141 25.75 -10.11 -2.83
C GLU A 141 25.20 -9.19 -3.95
N ASN A 142 23.89 -9.23 -4.19
CA ASN A 142 23.26 -8.44 -5.24
C ASN A 142 22.62 -7.15 -4.71
N ASN A 143 22.84 -6.79 -3.44
CA ASN A 143 22.31 -5.59 -2.79
C ASN A 143 20.78 -5.43 -2.97
N ILE A 144 20.02 -6.53 -2.89
CA ILE A 144 18.57 -6.53 -3.09
C ILE A 144 17.88 -5.88 -1.88
N LYS A 145 17.14 -4.81 -2.14
CA LYS A 145 16.44 -4.06 -1.11
C LYS A 145 15.10 -4.68 -0.76
N GLY A 146 14.65 -4.48 0.49
CA GLY A 146 13.27 -4.69 0.86
C GLY A 146 12.34 -3.78 0.06
N LEU A 147 11.10 -4.22 -0.16
CA LEU A 147 10.08 -3.48 -0.89
C LEU A 147 9.07 -2.90 0.10
N ASN A 148 8.67 -1.66 -0.12
CA ASN A 148 7.64 -1.01 0.70
C ASN A 148 6.24 -1.45 0.25
N ALA A 149 5.44 -1.96 1.18
CA ALA A 149 4.08 -2.44 0.94
C ALA A 149 2.98 -1.39 1.19
N GLY A 150 3.35 -0.14 1.48
CA GLY A 150 2.40 0.94 1.72
C GLY A 150 1.79 1.51 0.43
N ILE A 151 2.51 1.37 -0.69
CA ILE A 151 2.01 1.70 -2.02
C ILE A 151 2.59 0.68 -3.00
N PHE A 152 1.71 0.05 -3.76
CA PHE A 152 2.10 -0.78 -4.88
C PHE A 152 1.04 -0.76 -5.98
N ALA A 153 1.49 -0.99 -7.21
CA ALA A 153 0.63 -0.94 -8.37
C ALA A 153 0.81 -2.20 -9.23
N PHE A 154 -0.23 -2.61 -9.92
CA PHE A 154 -0.21 -3.82 -10.74
C PHE A 154 -1.35 -3.82 -11.76
N ASN A 155 -1.26 -4.69 -12.76
CA ASN A 155 -2.36 -4.97 -13.68
C ASN A 155 -3.18 -6.18 -13.20
N LYS A 156 -4.35 -6.38 -13.79
CA LYS A 156 -5.28 -7.45 -13.40
C LYS A 156 -4.71 -8.88 -13.45
N ASN A 157 -3.68 -9.13 -14.28
CA ASN A 157 -3.08 -10.45 -14.39
C ASN A 157 -2.34 -10.87 -13.10
N MET A 158 -2.02 -9.88 -12.24
CA MET A 158 -1.32 -10.09 -10.98
C MET A 158 -2.23 -10.41 -9.80
N ILE A 159 -3.56 -10.34 -9.96
CA ILE A 159 -4.53 -10.51 -8.85
C ILE A 159 -4.37 -11.88 -8.17
N SER A 160 -4.21 -12.95 -8.95
CA SER A 160 -4.04 -14.32 -8.40
C SER A 160 -2.78 -14.47 -7.55
N HIS A 161 -1.76 -13.66 -7.79
CA HIS A 161 -0.55 -13.68 -6.95
C HIS A 161 -0.79 -13.10 -5.57
N LEU A 162 -1.70 -12.13 -5.38
CA LEU A 162 -2.07 -11.64 -4.05
C LEU A 162 -2.77 -12.73 -3.23
N GLU A 163 -3.62 -13.55 -3.86
CA GLU A 163 -4.19 -14.74 -3.21
C GLU A 163 -3.10 -15.73 -2.77
N GLN A 164 -2.08 -15.96 -3.62
CA GLN A 164 -0.98 -16.85 -3.26
C GLN A 164 -0.12 -16.28 -2.11
N VAL A 165 0.08 -14.96 -2.05
CA VAL A 165 0.75 -14.29 -0.93
C VAL A 165 -0.06 -14.44 0.36
N ASP A 166 -1.39 -14.26 0.30
CA ASP A 166 -2.27 -14.44 1.46
C ASP A 166 -2.22 -15.88 1.99
N ILE A 167 -2.27 -16.88 1.10
CA ILE A 167 -2.08 -18.29 1.46
C ILE A 167 -0.69 -18.54 2.07
N PHE A 168 0.37 -17.95 1.49
CA PHE A 168 1.74 -18.08 1.98
C PHE A 168 1.90 -17.48 3.37
N LEU A 169 1.33 -16.30 3.63
CA LEU A 169 1.28 -15.67 4.94
C LEU A 169 0.57 -16.58 5.96
N ASN A 170 -0.65 -17.03 5.65
CA ASN A 170 -1.46 -17.82 6.57
C ASN A 170 -0.79 -19.15 6.95
N ASN A 171 -0.13 -19.81 6.00
CA ASN A 171 0.60 -21.06 6.27
C ASN A 171 1.87 -20.87 7.09
N ASN A 172 2.41 -19.66 7.15
CA ASN A 172 3.68 -19.35 7.81
C ASN A 172 3.56 -18.22 8.83
N ILE A 173 2.39 -17.98 9.36
CA ILE A 173 2.09 -16.85 10.27
C ILE A 173 3.03 -16.78 11.48
N HIS A 174 3.56 -17.94 11.94
CA HIS A 174 4.52 -18.03 13.02
C HIS A 174 5.88 -17.35 12.72
N LEU A 175 6.19 -17.08 11.45
CA LEU A 175 7.36 -16.32 11.01
C LEU A 175 7.11 -14.81 10.91
N SER A 176 5.86 -14.38 11.14
CA SER A 176 5.50 -12.95 11.05
C SER A 176 6.22 -12.11 12.11
N ASN A 177 6.30 -10.82 11.81
CA ASN A 177 6.75 -9.77 12.72
C ASN A 177 5.73 -8.63 12.75
N ILE A 178 6.09 -7.47 13.28
CA ILE A 178 5.19 -6.30 13.34
C ILE A 178 4.79 -5.75 11.96
N CYS A 179 5.51 -6.11 10.90
CA CYS A 179 5.19 -5.71 9.51
C CYS A 179 4.34 -6.76 8.78
N LEU A 180 3.71 -7.65 9.50
CA LEU A 180 2.86 -8.80 9.21
C LEU A 180 2.94 -9.33 7.76
N GLU A 181 2.33 -8.65 6.78
CA GLU A 181 2.23 -9.10 5.39
C GLU A 181 3.44 -8.75 4.53
N GLN A 182 4.12 -7.64 4.86
CA GLN A 182 5.18 -7.10 4.00
C GLN A 182 6.36 -8.06 3.79
N PRO A 183 6.91 -8.76 4.81
CA PRO A 183 7.97 -9.75 4.61
C PRO A 183 7.56 -10.90 3.68
N PHE A 184 6.30 -11.33 3.76
CA PHE A 184 5.77 -12.42 2.92
C PHE A 184 5.58 -11.98 1.48
N LEU A 185 5.04 -10.78 1.28
CA LEU A 185 4.93 -10.16 -0.05
C LEU A 185 6.33 -10.03 -0.67
N ASN A 186 7.30 -9.47 0.04
CA ASN A 186 8.68 -9.29 -0.43
C ASN A 186 9.30 -10.62 -0.87
N VAL A 187 9.27 -11.63 -0.02
CA VAL A 187 9.90 -12.92 -0.31
C VAL A 187 9.20 -13.65 -1.44
N TYR A 188 7.86 -13.61 -1.47
CA TYR A 188 7.10 -14.20 -2.57
C TYR A 188 7.45 -13.55 -3.92
N LEU A 189 7.45 -12.22 -3.97
CA LEU A 189 7.77 -11.48 -5.20
C LEU A 189 9.21 -11.70 -5.65
N TYR A 190 10.16 -11.73 -4.71
CA TYR A 190 11.55 -12.03 -4.97
C TYR A 190 11.74 -13.43 -5.57
N ARG A 191 11.19 -14.47 -4.94
CA ARG A 191 11.30 -15.87 -5.41
C ARG A 191 10.74 -16.08 -6.80
N ASN A 192 9.70 -15.34 -7.16
CA ASN A 192 9.00 -15.48 -8.44
C ASN A 192 9.41 -14.43 -9.48
N ASN A 193 10.34 -13.53 -9.16
CA ASN A 193 10.76 -12.41 -10.03
C ASN A 193 9.58 -11.55 -10.51
N LEU A 194 8.65 -11.23 -9.61
CA LEU A 194 7.36 -10.57 -9.93
C LEU A 194 7.30 -9.10 -9.50
N TYR A 195 8.42 -8.42 -9.32
CA TYR A 195 8.43 -7.01 -8.94
C TYR A 195 9.25 -6.14 -9.90
N ASN A 196 8.90 -4.86 -9.92
CA ASN A 196 9.58 -3.77 -10.62
C ASN A 196 9.67 -2.59 -9.63
N THR A 197 10.77 -1.85 -9.68
CA THR A 197 11.05 -0.77 -8.72
C THR A 197 10.95 0.64 -9.30
N GLU A 198 10.25 0.81 -10.42
CA GLU A 198 10.02 2.12 -11.05
C GLU A 198 9.26 3.11 -10.15
N LEU A 199 8.56 2.62 -9.11
CA LEU A 199 7.97 3.52 -8.10
C LEU A 199 9.01 4.28 -7.27
N ASN A 200 10.28 3.93 -7.29
CA ASN A 200 11.34 4.67 -6.58
C ASN A 200 11.39 6.16 -6.95
N ASP A 201 11.12 6.48 -8.20
CA ASP A 201 11.16 7.85 -8.71
C ASP A 201 9.84 8.61 -8.49
N LEU A 202 8.79 7.91 -8.09
CA LEU A 202 7.43 8.46 -7.96
C LEU A 202 6.93 8.52 -6.51
N VAL A 203 7.55 7.75 -5.60
CA VAL A 203 7.16 7.66 -4.19
C VAL A 203 8.24 8.22 -3.30
N THR A 204 7.89 9.23 -2.52
CA THR A 204 8.77 9.78 -1.50
C THR A 204 8.43 9.15 -0.14
N HIS A 205 9.35 8.39 0.43
CA HIS A 205 9.23 7.86 1.78
C HIS A 205 9.63 8.89 2.84
N ASN A 206 9.10 8.73 4.07
CA ASN A 206 9.41 9.62 5.19
C ASN A 206 8.89 11.05 5.05
N GLY A 207 7.62 11.21 4.74
CA GLY A 207 6.95 12.51 4.73
C GLY A 207 7.14 13.39 5.98
N TYR A 208 7.71 12.82 7.05
CA TYR A 208 8.03 13.55 8.28
C TYR A 208 9.13 14.60 8.13
N ASN A 209 10.06 14.42 7.20
CA ASN A 209 11.26 15.25 7.06
C ASN A 209 11.30 16.04 5.74
N ILE A 210 10.24 16.00 4.94
CA ILE A 210 10.26 16.58 3.59
C ILE A 210 9.64 17.96 3.61
N SER A 211 10.37 18.91 3.03
CA SER A 211 9.91 20.29 2.82
C SER A 211 9.43 20.57 1.40
N LYS A 212 9.64 19.65 0.46
CA LYS A 212 9.28 19.75 -0.97
C LYS A 212 8.70 18.46 -1.51
N PHE A 213 7.90 18.59 -2.56
CA PHE A 213 7.41 17.49 -3.39
C PHE A 213 8.49 17.04 -4.37
N ASP A 214 8.93 15.79 -4.27
CA ASP A 214 9.83 15.18 -5.25
C ASP A 214 9.24 13.87 -5.83
N GLY A 215 7.93 13.78 -5.99
CA GLY A 215 7.28 12.58 -6.50
C GLY A 215 5.78 12.78 -6.72
N VAL A 216 5.11 11.69 -7.09
CA VAL A 216 3.65 11.65 -7.24
C VAL A 216 2.97 11.44 -5.90
N VAL A 217 3.68 10.80 -4.97
CA VAL A 217 3.15 10.38 -3.67
C VAL A 217 4.16 10.65 -2.56
N THR A 218 3.66 11.20 -1.45
CA THR A 218 4.40 11.29 -0.20
C THR A 218 3.80 10.34 0.83
N HIS A 219 4.58 9.34 1.25
CA HIS A 219 4.19 8.33 2.23
C HIS A 219 4.75 8.67 3.61
N PHE A 220 3.87 8.82 4.58
CA PHE A 220 4.20 9.12 5.99
C PHE A 220 4.40 7.83 6.79
N ALA A 221 5.12 6.86 6.19
CA ALA A 221 5.36 5.54 6.76
C ALA A 221 6.17 5.60 8.05
N GLY A 222 5.89 4.66 8.94
CA GLY A 222 6.66 4.48 10.16
C GLY A 222 6.40 5.57 11.20
N GLY A 223 7.30 5.61 12.17
CA GLY A 223 7.20 6.49 13.32
C GLY A 223 6.54 5.80 14.49
N PRO A 224 6.89 6.20 15.72
CA PRO A 224 6.34 5.63 16.92
C PRO A 224 4.85 5.94 16.97
N GLY A 225 4.05 4.98 16.65
CA GLY A 225 2.68 4.66 16.89
C GLY A 225 1.68 5.67 17.46
N ASN A 226 1.95 6.96 17.44
CA ASN A 226 0.98 7.94 17.87
C ASN A 226 0.26 8.49 16.63
N PHE A 227 -0.97 8.03 16.42
CA PHE A 227 -1.89 8.51 15.40
C PHE A 227 -1.92 10.06 15.32
N ASN A 228 -2.03 10.74 16.46
CA ASN A 228 -2.13 12.20 16.48
C ASN A 228 -0.90 12.86 15.83
N THR A 229 0.30 12.38 16.14
CA THR A 229 1.54 12.90 15.55
C THR A 229 1.56 12.68 14.02
N LYS A 230 1.09 11.53 13.55
CA LYS A 230 1.01 11.23 12.11
C LYS A 230 -0.01 12.14 11.43
N TYR A 231 -1.21 12.25 11.99
CA TYR A 231 -2.26 13.12 11.48
C TYR A 231 -1.82 14.59 11.44
N ASP A 232 -1.24 15.09 12.53
CA ASP A 232 -0.76 16.49 12.62
C ASP A 232 0.30 16.80 11.54
N LYS A 233 1.18 15.85 11.25
CA LYS A 233 2.17 16.01 10.19
C LYS A 233 1.54 16.02 8.81
N MET A 234 0.62 15.09 8.55
CA MET A 234 -0.09 15.03 7.27
C MET A 234 -0.93 16.28 7.03
N ILE A 235 -1.71 16.75 8.02
CA ILE A 235 -2.55 17.94 7.86
C ILE A 235 -1.72 19.19 7.70
N ASN A 236 -0.61 19.34 8.43
CA ASN A 236 0.31 20.45 8.27
C ASN A 236 0.95 20.46 6.89
N PHE A 237 1.38 19.31 6.42
CA PHE A 237 1.92 19.15 5.07
C PHE A 237 0.87 19.46 4.02
N TYR A 238 -0.36 18.94 4.19
CA TYR A 238 -1.48 19.20 3.30
C TYR A 238 -1.77 20.70 3.22
N ASN A 239 -1.98 21.38 4.33
CA ASN A 239 -2.30 22.81 4.37
C ASN A 239 -1.20 23.72 3.79
N LYS A 240 0.06 23.28 3.83
CA LYS A 240 1.19 24.02 3.28
C LYS A 240 1.30 23.89 1.77
N ASN A 241 0.85 22.78 1.18
CA ASN A 241 1.22 22.40 -0.18
C ASN A 241 0.00 22.26 -1.12
N PHE A 242 -1.23 22.25 -0.58
CA PHE A 242 -2.48 22.18 -1.33
C PHE A 242 -3.38 23.39 -1.11
#